data_9392cd61885f3521cf23711c594bfa11
#
_entry.id   9392cd61885f3521cf23711c594bfa11
#
_cell.length_a   1.000
_cell.length_b   1.000
_cell.length_c   1.000
_cell.angle_alpha   90.00
_cell.angle_beta   90.00
_cell.angle_gamma   90.00
#
_symmetry.space_group_name_H-M   'P 1'
#
loop_
_entity.id
_entity.type
_entity.pdbx_description
1 polymer ?
#
loop_
_entity_poly.entity_id
_entity_poly.type
_entity_poly.pdbx_seq_one_letter_code
_entity_poly.pdbx_strand_id
1 'polypeptide(L)'
;MDQALPSLVSVADRQHSRTLTEMRQYGFRLCPVPDGRPPYVYTIGLSLYSQHPELVVSAPVAVGLPMLRQAVWALQRGVRLAPGPLYRLWRADTTPIQFAPVRAGLTRALSLACAVLHTRYFAALQLLYTDAAGHWPWDPTCDPAISQAQRRWCAVPRPPHLDEYL
;
A
#
# COMPACT_ATOMS: atom_id res chain seq x y z
N MET A 1 2.67 -23.32 46.65
CA MET A 1 1.79 -22.36 45.96
C MET A 1 2.60 -21.77 44.81
N ASP A 2 2.47 -22.38 43.66
CA ASP A 2 3.23 -22.01 42.47
C ASP A 2 2.36 -21.01 41.68
N GLN A 3 2.68 -19.73 41.82
CA GLN A 3 2.06 -18.70 40.98
C GLN A 3 2.77 -18.72 39.64
N ALA A 4 2.20 -19.44 38.68
CA ALA A 4 2.62 -19.37 37.30
C ALA A 4 2.50 -17.91 36.84
N LEU A 5 3.65 -17.25 36.56
CA LEU A 5 3.72 -15.95 35.93
C LEU A 5 2.99 -16.01 34.59
N PRO A 6 2.10 -15.06 34.30
CA PRO A 6 1.45 -15.00 32.99
C PRO A 6 2.53 -14.86 31.90
N SER A 7 2.55 -15.81 30.97
CA SER A 7 3.48 -15.79 29.84
C SER A 7 3.38 -14.44 29.12
N LEU A 8 4.49 -13.71 29.11
CA LEU A 8 4.63 -12.45 28.38
C LEU A 8 4.57 -12.77 26.87
N VAL A 9 3.36 -12.88 26.33
CA VAL A 9 3.15 -12.90 24.89
C VAL A 9 3.71 -11.59 24.36
N SER A 10 4.72 -11.66 23.51
CA SER A 10 5.39 -10.47 23.00
C SER A 10 4.39 -9.58 22.23
N VAL A 11 4.67 -8.28 22.16
CA VAL A 11 3.86 -7.35 21.35
C VAL A 11 3.83 -7.81 19.89
N ALA A 12 4.95 -8.37 19.41
CA ALA A 12 5.06 -8.92 18.05
C ALA A 12 4.13 -10.13 17.84
N ASP A 13 4.04 -11.04 18.81
CA ASP A 13 3.16 -12.21 18.71
C ASP A 13 1.69 -11.82 18.70
N ARG A 14 1.31 -10.84 19.51
CA ARG A 14 -0.06 -10.30 19.51
C ARG A 14 -0.41 -9.64 18.21
N GLN A 15 0.51 -8.86 17.64
CA GLN A 15 0.32 -8.20 16.35
C GLN A 15 0.22 -9.22 15.22
N HIS A 16 1.04 -10.26 15.25
CA HIS A 16 0.98 -11.37 14.28
C HIS A 16 -0.36 -12.11 14.37
N SER A 17 -0.79 -12.52 15.56
CA SER A 17 -2.07 -13.22 15.78
C SER A 17 -3.27 -12.38 15.34
N ARG A 18 -3.27 -11.09 15.68
CA ARG A 18 -4.30 -10.16 15.22
C ARG A 18 -4.34 -10.04 13.70
N THR A 19 -3.17 -9.98 13.05
CA THR A 19 -3.07 -9.92 11.60
C THR A 19 -3.69 -11.14 10.95
N LEU A 20 -3.36 -12.33 11.42
CA LEU A 20 -3.93 -13.58 10.90
C LEU A 20 -5.46 -13.63 11.07
N THR A 21 -5.96 -13.16 12.20
CA THR A 21 -7.41 -13.11 12.46
C THR A 21 -8.11 -12.15 11.50
N GLU A 22 -7.61 -10.94 11.32
CA GLU A 22 -8.18 -9.96 10.40
C GLU A 22 -8.12 -10.45 8.94
N MET A 23 -7.02 -11.08 8.53
CA MET A 23 -6.88 -11.66 7.18
C MET A 23 -7.88 -12.79 6.93
N ARG A 24 -8.11 -13.66 7.92
CA ARG A 24 -9.12 -14.73 7.80
C ARG A 24 -10.54 -14.18 7.70
N GLN A 25 -10.82 -13.10 8.41
CA GLN A 25 -12.15 -12.49 8.46
C GLN A 25 -12.44 -11.63 7.22
N TYR A 26 -11.47 -10.84 6.77
CA TYR A 26 -11.68 -9.82 5.72
C TYR A 26 -10.91 -10.09 4.43
N GLY A 27 -10.02 -11.08 4.39
CA GLY A 27 -9.14 -11.38 3.26
C GLY A 27 -7.89 -10.49 3.19
N PHE A 28 -7.77 -9.51 4.08
CA PHE A 28 -6.63 -8.59 4.13
C PHE A 28 -6.55 -7.86 5.48
N ARG A 29 -5.41 -7.21 5.70
CA ARG A 29 -5.21 -6.21 6.75
C ARG A 29 -4.52 -4.97 6.19
N LEU A 30 -4.88 -3.79 6.69
CA LEU A 30 -4.14 -2.53 6.47
C LEU A 30 -3.15 -2.30 7.61
N CYS A 31 -1.90 -2.05 7.25
CA CYS A 31 -0.79 -1.87 8.17
C CYS A 31 -0.21 -0.46 8.04
N PRO A 32 -0.57 0.48 8.93
CA PRO A 32 0.02 1.80 8.95
C PRO A 32 1.43 1.75 9.58
N VAL A 33 2.35 2.54 9.04
CA VAL A 33 3.71 2.77 9.54
C VAL A 33 3.93 4.28 9.70
N PRO A 34 3.43 4.85 10.81
CA PRO A 34 3.47 6.31 11.03
C PRO A 34 4.90 6.83 11.20
N ASP A 35 5.80 6.02 11.77
CA ASP A 35 7.20 6.38 12.02
C ASP A 35 8.10 6.16 10.80
N GLY A 36 7.52 5.70 9.68
CA GLY A 36 8.22 5.58 8.40
C GLY A 36 8.72 6.95 7.92
N ARG A 37 9.83 6.95 7.19
CA ARG A 37 10.38 8.18 6.59
C ARG A 37 10.53 8.02 5.09
N PRO A 38 9.54 8.45 4.32
CA PRO A 38 8.22 9.02 4.71
C PRO A 38 7.28 7.97 5.35
N PRO A 39 6.20 8.40 6.02
CA PRO A 39 5.13 7.52 6.50
C PRO A 39 4.49 6.75 5.33
N TYR A 40 4.00 5.55 5.61
CA TYR A 40 3.33 4.74 4.59
C TYR A 40 2.30 3.79 5.20
N VAL A 41 1.43 3.29 4.36
CA VAL A 41 0.45 2.24 4.69
C VAL A 41 0.57 1.15 3.65
N TYR A 42 0.39 -0.11 4.05
CA TYR A 42 0.40 -1.24 3.13
C TYR A 42 -0.62 -2.30 3.51
N THR A 43 -0.90 -3.20 2.58
CA THR A 43 -1.78 -4.35 2.79
C THR A 43 -0.99 -5.60 3.14
N ILE A 44 -1.64 -6.54 3.82
CA ILE A 44 -1.19 -7.93 3.97
C ILE A 44 -2.38 -8.84 3.70
N GLY A 45 -2.20 -9.83 2.86
CA GLY A 45 -3.18 -10.88 2.60
C GLY A 45 -3.77 -10.88 1.20
N LEU A 46 -3.64 -9.79 0.43
CA LEU A 46 -4.17 -9.75 -0.93
C LEU A 46 -3.57 -10.85 -1.81
N SER A 47 -2.28 -11.13 -1.65
CA SER A 47 -1.59 -12.20 -2.37
C SER A 47 -2.12 -13.60 -2.04
N LEU A 48 -2.60 -13.81 -0.82
CA LEU A 48 -3.11 -15.10 -0.36
C LEU A 48 -4.58 -15.31 -0.67
N TYR A 49 -5.40 -14.27 -0.51
CA TYR A 49 -6.86 -14.40 -0.55
C TYR A 49 -7.50 -13.84 -1.82
N SER A 50 -6.81 -12.96 -2.53
CA SER A 50 -7.33 -12.29 -3.73
C SER A 50 -6.49 -12.54 -4.98
N GLN A 51 -5.38 -13.29 -4.87
CA GLN A 51 -4.41 -13.49 -5.95
C GLN A 51 -3.96 -12.16 -6.59
N HIS A 52 -3.85 -11.13 -5.77
CA HIS A 52 -3.45 -9.79 -6.17
C HIS A 52 -2.17 -9.39 -5.45
N PRO A 53 -1.26 -8.63 -6.08
CA PRO A 53 -0.11 -8.06 -5.38
C PRO A 53 -0.52 -7.28 -4.14
N GLU A 54 0.32 -7.25 -3.12
CA GLU A 54 0.12 -6.35 -1.99
C GLU A 54 0.15 -4.89 -2.47
N LEU A 55 -0.54 -4.01 -1.76
CA LEU A 55 -0.58 -2.58 -2.08
C LEU A 55 0.20 -1.78 -1.03
N VAL A 56 0.88 -0.73 -1.46
CA VAL A 56 1.54 0.23 -0.57
C VAL A 56 1.28 1.65 -1.06
N VAL A 57 1.12 2.59 -0.14
CA VAL A 57 1.04 4.02 -0.43
C VAL A 57 1.94 4.79 0.52
N SER A 58 2.78 5.66 0.01
CA SER A 58 3.56 6.62 0.80
C SER A 58 2.78 7.91 0.98
N ALA A 59 2.22 8.06 2.16
CA ALA A 59 1.42 9.21 2.57
C ALA A 59 1.34 9.25 4.10
N PRO A 60 0.99 10.39 4.70
CA PRO A 60 0.54 10.42 6.09
C PRO A 60 -0.59 9.39 6.31
N VAL A 61 -0.58 8.70 7.46
CA VAL A 61 -1.52 7.60 7.74
C VAL A 61 -2.99 8.03 7.55
N ALA A 62 -3.33 9.26 7.95
CA ALA A 62 -4.68 9.80 7.78
C ALA A 62 -5.12 9.90 6.31
N VAL A 63 -4.18 10.02 5.38
CA VAL A 63 -4.41 10.08 3.93
C VAL A 63 -4.32 8.67 3.31
N GLY A 64 -3.28 7.93 3.64
CA GLY A 64 -2.99 6.63 3.03
C GLY A 64 -3.98 5.53 3.38
N LEU A 65 -4.49 5.51 4.62
CA LEU A 65 -5.48 4.52 5.06
C LEU A 65 -6.78 4.56 4.24
N PRO A 66 -7.45 5.72 4.09
CA PRO A 66 -8.64 5.82 3.23
C PRO A 66 -8.35 5.43 1.78
N MET A 67 -7.18 5.85 1.25
CA MET A 67 -6.79 5.52 -0.13
C MET A 67 -6.70 4.01 -0.34
N LEU A 68 -5.94 3.30 0.48
CA LEU A 68 -5.82 1.85 0.34
C LEU A 68 -7.12 1.11 0.63
N ARG A 69 -7.92 1.61 1.58
CA ARG A 69 -9.25 1.02 1.85
C ARG A 69 -10.13 1.06 0.60
N GLN A 70 -10.16 2.16 -0.12
CA GLN A 70 -10.92 2.29 -1.36
C GLN A 70 -10.36 1.37 -2.47
N ALA A 71 -9.04 1.29 -2.60
CA ALA A 71 -8.42 0.39 -3.55
C ALA A 71 -8.78 -1.08 -3.28
N VAL A 72 -8.67 -1.53 -2.03
CA VAL A 72 -9.07 -2.89 -1.64
C VAL A 72 -10.56 -3.13 -1.84
N TRP A 73 -11.40 -2.15 -1.52
CA TRP A 73 -12.84 -2.26 -1.75
C TRP A 73 -13.19 -2.38 -3.23
N ALA A 74 -12.47 -1.68 -4.11
CA ALA A 74 -12.61 -1.84 -5.56
C ALA A 74 -12.22 -3.26 -5.99
N LEU A 75 -11.11 -3.80 -5.47
CA LEU A 75 -10.69 -5.19 -5.72
C LEU A 75 -11.77 -6.20 -5.29
N GLN A 76 -12.34 -6.04 -4.12
CA GLN A 76 -13.42 -6.91 -3.60
C GLN A 76 -14.68 -6.87 -4.48
N ARG A 77 -14.88 -5.79 -5.24
CA ARG A 77 -15.97 -5.64 -6.22
C ARG A 77 -15.59 -6.11 -7.63
N GLY A 78 -14.44 -6.75 -7.79
CA GLY A 78 -13.99 -7.32 -9.04
C GLY A 78 -13.21 -6.37 -9.96
N VAL A 79 -12.89 -5.16 -9.51
CA VAL A 79 -12.00 -4.26 -10.26
C VAL A 79 -10.58 -4.84 -10.22
N ARG A 80 -9.96 -4.99 -11.38
CA ARG A 80 -8.55 -5.38 -11.45
C ARG A 80 -7.67 -4.13 -11.40
N LEU A 81 -6.79 -4.06 -10.40
CA LEU A 81 -5.80 -3.00 -10.29
C LEU A 81 -4.48 -3.48 -10.88
N ALA A 82 -4.00 -2.80 -11.91
CA ALA A 82 -2.79 -3.15 -12.64
C ALA A 82 -1.89 -1.93 -12.82
N PRO A 83 -0.59 -2.09 -13.05
CA PRO A 83 0.29 -0.98 -13.43
C PRO A 83 -0.13 -0.37 -14.76
N GLY A 84 -0.01 0.94 -14.87
CA GLY A 84 -0.22 1.70 -16.11
C GLY A 84 -1.54 2.46 -16.17
N PRO A 85 -2.73 1.82 -16.11
CA PRO A 85 -4.00 2.52 -16.21
C PRO A 85 -4.22 3.56 -15.12
N LEU A 86 -4.99 4.59 -15.43
CA LEU A 86 -5.51 5.56 -14.46
C LEU A 86 -6.82 5.04 -13.87
N TYR A 87 -6.97 5.18 -12.57
CA TYR A 87 -8.17 4.79 -11.84
C TYR A 87 -8.79 6.00 -11.14
N ARG A 88 -10.11 6.00 -11.03
CA ARG A 88 -10.90 6.96 -10.25
C ARG A 88 -11.74 6.16 -9.27
N LEU A 89 -11.22 5.91 -8.08
CA LEU A 89 -11.84 5.02 -7.10
C LEU A 89 -12.85 5.74 -6.19
N TRP A 90 -12.83 7.08 -6.16
CA TRP A 90 -13.70 7.88 -5.32
C TRP A 90 -14.81 8.54 -6.13
N ARG A 91 -16.03 8.45 -5.64
CA ARG A 91 -17.16 9.14 -6.27
C ARG A 91 -17.12 10.67 -6.09
N ALA A 92 -16.56 11.12 -4.97
CA ALA A 92 -16.55 12.54 -4.59
C ALA A 92 -15.25 13.26 -4.98
N ASP A 93 -14.18 12.52 -5.26
CA ASP A 93 -12.88 13.07 -5.61
C ASP A 93 -12.53 12.65 -7.05
N THR A 94 -12.20 13.64 -7.84
CA THR A 94 -11.78 13.45 -9.23
C THR A 94 -10.29 13.14 -9.37
N THR A 95 -9.56 13.07 -8.26
CA THR A 95 -8.12 12.82 -8.26
C THR A 95 -7.79 11.45 -8.85
N PRO A 96 -7.11 11.41 -9.99
CA PRO A 96 -6.69 10.15 -10.58
C PRO A 96 -5.60 9.51 -9.74
N ILE A 97 -5.61 8.17 -9.70
CA ILE A 97 -4.53 7.37 -9.13
C ILE A 97 -3.98 6.41 -10.17
N GLN A 98 -2.75 5.98 -9.96
CA GLN A 98 -2.08 4.99 -10.79
C GLN A 98 -1.36 3.98 -9.91
N PHE A 99 -1.11 2.79 -10.42
CA PHE A 99 -0.31 1.80 -9.73
C PHE A 99 1.00 1.56 -10.49
N ALA A 100 2.08 1.37 -9.74
CA ALA A 100 3.39 1.02 -10.27
C ALA A 100 3.98 -0.16 -9.49
N PRO A 101 4.72 -1.06 -10.14
CA PRO A 101 5.39 -2.14 -9.44
C PRO A 101 6.39 -1.62 -8.41
N VAL A 102 6.39 -2.19 -7.22
CA VAL A 102 7.42 -1.95 -6.21
C VAL A 102 8.72 -2.58 -6.69
N ARG A 103 9.84 -1.86 -6.57
CA ARG A 103 11.18 -2.37 -6.96
C ARG A 103 11.51 -3.64 -6.19
N ALA A 104 12.14 -4.58 -6.89
CA ALA A 104 12.64 -5.81 -6.29
C ALA A 104 13.52 -5.51 -5.06
N GLY A 105 13.29 -6.25 -3.98
CA GLY A 105 14.02 -6.10 -2.73
C GLY A 105 13.49 -5.00 -1.78
N LEU A 106 12.65 -4.07 -2.21
CA LEU A 106 12.04 -3.08 -1.31
C LEU A 106 10.90 -3.66 -0.48
N THR A 107 10.28 -4.76 -0.92
CA THR A 107 9.24 -5.48 -0.15
C THR A 107 9.72 -5.95 1.22
N ARG A 108 11.03 -6.15 1.40
CA ARG A 108 11.65 -6.47 2.69
C ARG A 108 11.38 -5.41 3.78
N ALA A 109 11.11 -4.17 3.39
CA ALA A 109 10.74 -3.10 4.33
C ALA A 109 9.33 -3.24 4.89
N LEU A 110 8.49 -4.08 4.26
CA LEU A 110 7.14 -4.43 4.72
C LEU A 110 7.24 -5.60 5.72
N SER A 111 7.90 -5.36 6.84
CA SER A 111 8.39 -6.39 7.77
C SER A 111 7.31 -7.36 8.27
N LEU A 112 6.13 -6.84 8.61
CA LEU A 112 5.02 -7.69 9.07
C LEU A 112 4.46 -8.54 7.92
N ALA A 113 4.41 -8.03 6.69
CA ALA A 113 4.06 -8.84 5.53
C ALA A 113 5.08 -9.95 5.29
N CYS A 114 6.38 -9.65 5.40
CA CYS A 114 7.42 -10.66 5.30
C CYS A 114 7.25 -11.78 6.35
N ALA A 115 6.93 -11.43 7.58
CA ALA A 115 6.72 -12.38 8.66
C ALA A 115 5.48 -13.26 8.43
N VAL A 116 4.36 -12.66 7.99
CA VAL A 116 3.09 -13.34 7.75
C VAL A 116 3.14 -14.22 6.50
N LEU A 117 3.75 -13.73 5.42
CA LEU A 117 3.86 -14.44 4.15
C LEU A 117 5.04 -15.43 4.13
N HIS A 118 5.85 -15.49 5.20
CA HIS A 118 7.07 -16.30 5.30
C HIS A 118 8.04 -16.12 4.13
N THR A 119 8.07 -14.93 3.54
CA THR A 119 8.97 -14.58 2.44
C THR A 119 9.30 -13.09 2.43
N ARG A 120 10.46 -12.74 1.90
CA ARG A 120 10.87 -11.36 1.66
C ARG A 120 10.60 -10.92 0.21
N TYR A 121 10.20 -11.88 -0.63
CA TYR A 121 10.00 -11.68 -2.05
C TYR A 121 8.54 -11.98 -2.39
N PHE A 122 7.76 -10.93 -2.55
CA PHE A 122 6.37 -11.01 -3.02
C PHE A 122 6.08 -9.80 -3.92
N ALA A 123 5.08 -9.93 -4.76
CA ALA A 123 4.67 -8.83 -5.63
C ALA A 123 3.93 -7.75 -4.81
N ALA A 124 4.28 -6.51 -5.04
CA ALA A 124 3.57 -5.36 -4.49
C ALA A 124 3.44 -4.24 -5.53
N LEU A 125 2.36 -3.48 -5.42
CA LEU A 125 2.10 -2.29 -6.23
C LEU A 125 2.07 -1.07 -5.33
N GLN A 126 2.74 -0.01 -5.75
CA GLN A 126 2.62 1.29 -5.12
C GLN A 126 1.44 2.04 -5.75
N LEU A 127 0.55 2.56 -4.91
CA LEU A 127 -0.44 3.54 -5.30
C LEU A 127 0.23 4.90 -5.42
N LEU A 128 0.10 5.51 -6.58
CA LEU A 128 0.59 6.84 -6.92
C LEU A 128 -0.60 7.80 -7.05
N TYR A 129 -0.43 9.02 -6.57
CA TYR A 129 -1.45 10.06 -6.57
C TYR A 129 -0.84 11.43 -6.85
N THR A 130 -1.65 12.38 -7.29
CA THR A 130 -1.24 13.74 -7.59
C THR A 130 -1.20 14.62 -6.33
N ASP A 131 -0.50 15.75 -6.40
CA ASP A 131 -0.63 16.81 -5.40
C ASP A 131 -2.00 17.53 -5.52
N ALA A 132 -2.24 18.52 -4.68
CA ALA A 132 -3.49 19.30 -4.68
C ALA A 132 -3.72 20.10 -5.96
N ALA A 133 -2.67 20.39 -6.72
CA ALA A 133 -2.75 21.07 -8.00
C ALA A 133 -2.95 20.09 -9.19
N GLY A 134 -2.92 18.78 -8.94
CA GLY A 134 -3.07 17.74 -9.94
C GLY A 134 -1.77 17.29 -10.60
N HIS A 135 -0.62 17.70 -10.06
CA HIS A 135 0.69 17.30 -10.59
C HIS A 135 1.10 15.93 -10.08
N TRP A 136 1.63 15.10 -10.96
CA TRP A 136 2.16 13.78 -10.64
C TRP A 136 3.54 13.86 -9.97
N PRO A 137 3.96 12.83 -9.20
CA PRO A 137 5.26 12.81 -8.51
C PRO A 137 6.49 13.00 -9.42
N TRP A 138 6.36 12.77 -10.70
CA TRP A 138 7.42 12.97 -11.70
C TRP A 138 7.39 14.34 -12.37
N ASP A 139 6.34 15.12 -12.14
CA ASP A 139 6.25 16.49 -12.64
C ASP A 139 7.20 17.39 -11.84
N PRO A 140 8.03 18.21 -12.50
CA PRO A 140 8.91 19.17 -11.80
C PRO A 140 8.16 20.17 -10.92
N THR A 141 6.89 20.43 -11.22
CA THR A 141 6.02 21.36 -10.47
C THR A 141 5.25 20.71 -9.34
N CYS A 142 5.36 19.37 -9.17
CA CYS A 142 4.72 18.66 -8.06
C CYS A 142 5.29 19.12 -6.72
N ASP A 143 4.45 19.18 -5.70
CA ASP A 143 4.87 19.42 -4.32
C ASP A 143 6.05 18.50 -3.96
N PRO A 144 7.21 19.07 -3.55
CA PRO A 144 8.41 18.28 -3.25
C PRO A 144 8.18 17.21 -2.19
N ALA A 145 7.33 17.46 -1.18
CA ALA A 145 7.02 16.49 -0.15
C ALA A 145 6.26 15.28 -0.71
N ILE A 146 5.29 15.53 -1.60
CA ILE A 146 4.52 14.49 -2.29
C ILE A 146 5.42 13.70 -3.24
N SER A 147 6.21 14.41 -4.05
CA SER A 147 7.13 13.80 -5.01
C SER A 147 8.17 12.91 -4.34
N GLN A 148 8.85 13.39 -3.29
CA GLN A 148 9.87 12.63 -2.56
C GLN A 148 9.30 11.41 -1.85
N ALA A 149 8.14 11.56 -1.21
CA ALA A 149 7.46 10.45 -0.53
C ALA A 149 7.18 9.30 -1.51
N GLN A 150 6.66 9.61 -2.67
CA GLN A 150 6.19 8.60 -3.61
C GLN A 150 7.31 7.95 -4.45
N ARG A 151 8.46 8.58 -4.60
CA ARG A 151 9.61 8.02 -5.35
C ARG A 151 10.31 6.86 -4.64
N ARG A 152 9.93 6.55 -3.41
CA ARG A 152 10.64 5.56 -2.58
C ARG A 152 10.52 4.13 -3.09
N TRP A 153 9.34 3.71 -3.56
CA TRP A 153 9.00 2.31 -3.76
C TRP A 153 9.11 1.83 -5.20
N CYS A 154 8.85 2.69 -6.17
CA CYS A 154 8.86 2.33 -7.57
C CYS A 154 9.88 3.13 -8.37
N ALA A 155 10.26 2.60 -9.53
CA ALA A 155 10.76 3.44 -10.60
C ALA A 155 9.54 4.19 -11.12
N VAL A 156 9.49 5.51 -10.91
CA VAL A 156 8.37 6.34 -11.35
C VAL A 156 8.14 6.09 -12.84
N PRO A 157 6.97 5.57 -13.26
CA PRO A 157 6.70 5.41 -14.67
C PRO A 157 6.66 6.81 -15.30
N ARG A 158 7.32 7.01 -16.43
CA ARG A 158 6.95 8.14 -17.30
C ARG A 158 5.51 7.89 -17.74
N PRO A 159 4.61 8.87 -17.63
CA PRO A 159 3.29 8.72 -18.20
C PRO A 159 3.45 8.40 -19.70
N PRO A 160 2.60 7.58 -20.30
CA PRO A 160 2.46 7.58 -21.73
C PRO A 160 2.19 9.06 -22.11
N HIS A 161 2.94 9.57 -23.08
CA HIS A 161 2.74 10.92 -23.56
C HIS A 161 1.27 11.10 -23.87
N LEU A 162 0.68 12.17 -23.35
CA LEU A 162 -0.71 12.58 -23.62
C LEU A 162 -1.00 12.76 -25.11
N ASP A 163 0.00 12.62 -25.96
CA ASP A 163 -0.05 12.80 -27.41
C ASP A 163 -0.72 11.62 -28.16
N GLU A 164 -1.07 10.53 -27.49
CA GLU A 164 -1.75 9.38 -28.12
C GLU A 164 -3.28 9.37 -27.95
N TYR A 165 -3.86 10.42 -27.38
CA TYR A 165 -5.32 10.52 -27.16
C TYR A 165 -5.96 11.81 -27.69
N LEU A 166 -5.35 12.41 -28.73
CA LEU A 166 -6.00 13.47 -29.54
C LEU A 166 -6.38 12.95 -30.92
#